data_68c65656d7ea66786068b4b911698bb9
#
_entry.id   68c65656d7ea66786068b4b911698bb9
#
_cell.length_a   1.000
_cell.length_b   1.000
_cell.length_c   1.000
_cell.angle_alpha   90.00
_cell.angle_beta   90.00
_cell.angle_gamma   90.00
#
_symmetry.space_group_name_H-M   'P 1'
#
loop_
_entity.id
_entity.type
_entity.pdbx_description
1 polymer ?
#
loop_
_entity_poly.entity_id
_entity_poly.type
_entity_poly.pdbx_seq_one_letter_code
_entity_poly.pdbx_strand_id
1 'polypeptide(L)' 'METKVSIAGLGWWGKVMINRLSSSSKVKIVNLIDPYPDEDAVKLAEDKNLKIFTEFDDVFQEETIDAIILCT' A
#
# COMPACT_ATOMS: atom_id res chain seq x y z
N MET A 1 15.63 10.98 -4.90
CA MET A 1 15.19 10.40 -3.61
C MET A 1 13.73 10.01 -3.71
N GLU A 2 13.39 8.80 -3.33
CA GLU A 2 12.01 8.31 -3.38
C GLU A 2 11.28 8.59 -2.08
N THR A 3 10.01 9.01 -2.17
CA THR A 3 9.13 9.10 -1.00
C THR A 3 8.54 7.71 -0.76
N LYS A 4 8.74 7.18 0.42
CA LYS A 4 8.21 5.87 0.79
C LYS A 4 6.81 6.04 1.35
N VAL A 5 5.85 5.35 0.75
CA VAL A 5 4.45 5.49 1.14
C VAL A 5 3.81 4.13 1.46
N SER A 6 2.82 4.18 2.32
CA SER A 6 1.91 3.08 2.56
C SER A 6 0.54 3.48 2.04
N ILE A 7 -0.20 2.55 1.45
CA ILE A 7 -1.55 2.83 0.96
C ILE A 7 -2.55 2.14 1.87
N ALA A 8 -3.45 2.92 2.45
CA ALA A 8 -4.47 2.43 3.37
C ALA A 8 -5.84 2.45 2.69
N GLY A 9 -6.53 1.33 2.71
CA GLY A 9 -7.82 1.16 2.04
C GLY A 9 -7.63 0.59 0.65
N LEU A 10 -7.89 -0.71 0.50
CA LEU A 10 -7.63 -1.43 -0.75
C LEU A 10 -8.91 -1.73 -1.54
N GLY A 11 -9.88 -0.83 -1.47
CA GLY A 11 -11.05 -0.87 -2.34
C GLY A 11 -10.65 -0.43 -3.76
N TRP A 12 -11.62 0.05 -4.52
CA TRP A 12 -11.36 0.43 -5.92
C TRP A 12 -10.27 1.51 -6.06
N TRP A 13 -10.37 2.57 -5.25
CA TRP A 13 -9.41 3.67 -5.31
C TRP A 13 -8.00 3.23 -4.91
N GLY A 14 -7.90 2.40 -3.87
CA GLY A 14 -6.59 1.90 -3.43
C GLY A 14 -5.90 1.11 -4.52
N LYS A 15 -6.65 0.26 -5.23
CA LYS A 15 -6.10 -0.52 -6.34
C LYS A 15 -5.65 0.37 -7.49
N VAL A 16 -6.43 1.41 -7.81
CA VAL A 16 -6.05 2.38 -8.83
C VAL A 16 -4.75 3.08 -8.45
N MET A 17 -4.62 3.51 -7.19
CA MET A 17 -3.42 4.19 -6.72
C MET A 17 -2.20 3.26 -6.76
N ILE A 18 -2.36 2.00 -6.37
CA ILE A 18 -1.27 1.03 -6.44
C ILE A 18 -0.75 0.93 -7.87
N ASN A 19 -1.65 0.76 -8.83
CA ASN A 19 -1.25 0.63 -10.22
C ASN A 19 -0.59 1.89 -10.78
N ARG A 20 -1.10 3.04 -10.42
CA ARG A 20 -0.54 4.32 -10.89
C ARG A 20 0.81 4.62 -10.28
N LEU A 21 0.95 4.41 -8.97
CA LEU A 21 2.19 4.74 -8.28
C LEU A 21 3.29 3.71 -8.49
N SER A 22 2.93 2.49 -8.88
CA SER A 22 3.92 1.43 -9.14
C SER A 22 4.91 1.79 -10.24
N SER A 23 4.51 2.66 -11.17
CA SER A 23 5.38 3.09 -12.26
C SER A 23 6.08 4.43 -11.97
N SER A 24 5.84 5.04 -10.82
CA SER A 24 6.46 6.30 -10.47
C SER A 24 7.92 6.12 -10.04
N SER A 25 8.79 7.01 -10.49
CA SER A 25 10.19 7.03 -10.05
C SER A 25 10.38 7.88 -8.78
N LYS A 26 9.36 8.60 -8.36
CA LYS A 26 9.44 9.52 -7.21
C LYS A 26 8.81 8.95 -5.93
N VAL A 27 7.94 7.96 -6.08
CA VAL A 27 7.21 7.37 -4.97
C VAL A 27 7.42 5.87 -4.98
N LYS A 28 7.73 5.33 -3.82
CA LYS A 28 7.85 3.88 -3.64
C LYS A 28 6.78 3.42 -2.67
N ILE A 29 5.93 2.49 -3.11
CA ILE A 29 4.98 1.84 -2.23
C ILE A 29 5.73 0.77 -1.45
N VAL A 30 5.77 0.86 -0.13
CA VAL A 30 6.51 -0.12 0.68
C VAL A 30 5.59 -1.16 1.30
N ASN A 31 4.35 -0.82 1.59
CA ASN A 31 3.37 -1.79 2.10
C ASN A 31 1.96 -1.25 1.92
N LEU A 32 0.99 -2.09 2.28
CA LEU A 32 -0.43 -1.78 2.15
C LEU A 32 -1.11 -2.02 3.49
N ILE A 33 -2.21 -1.32 3.75
CA ILE A 33 -2.97 -1.45 4.98
C ILE A 33 -4.45 -1.61 4.65
N ASP A 34 -5.06 -2.70 5.08
CA ASP A 34 -6.51 -2.89 4.99
C ASP A 34 -6.94 -3.96 5.98
N PRO A 35 -7.83 -3.66 6.93
CA PRO A 35 -8.29 -4.67 7.88
C PRO A 35 -9.08 -5.81 7.23
N TYR A 36 -9.68 -5.57 6.07
CA TYR A 36 -10.51 -6.57 5.36
C TYR A 36 -10.23 -6.54 3.86
N PRO A 37 -9.03 -6.96 3.42
CA PRO A 37 -8.70 -6.93 1.99
C PRO A 37 -9.51 -7.99 1.23
N ASP A 38 -10.02 -7.63 0.04
CA ASP A 38 -10.71 -8.59 -0.81
C ASP A 38 -9.70 -9.44 -1.60
N GLU A 39 -10.21 -10.44 -2.33
CA GLU A 39 -9.33 -11.34 -3.10
C GLU A 39 -8.49 -10.60 -4.14
N ASP A 40 -9.08 -9.62 -4.80
CA ASP A 40 -8.37 -8.85 -5.82
C ASP A 40 -7.22 -8.05 -5.20
N ALA A 41 -7.44 -7.50 -4.01
CA ALA A 41 -6.40 -6.78 -3.29
C ALA A 41 -5.26 -7.71 -2.89
N VAL A 42 -5.58 -8.91 -2.42
CA VAL A 42 -4.56 -9.89 -2.04
C VAL A 42 -3.74 -10.30 -3.26
N LYS A 43 -4.39 -10.56 -4.39
CA LYS A 43 -3.69 -10.91 -5.63
C LYS A 43 -2.80 -9.79 -6.12
N LEU A 44 -3.29 -8.56 -6.08
CA LEU A 44 -2.51 -7.41 -6.50
C LEU A 44 -1.27 -7.24 -5.62
N ALA A 45 -1.42 -7.41 -4.31
CA ALA A 45 -0.31 -7.32 -3.39
C ALA A 45 0.73 -8.41 -3.67
N GLU A 46 0.30 -9.64 -3.94
CA GLU A 46 1.20 -10.72 -4.30
C GLU A 46 1.95 -10.41 -5.59
N ASP A 47 1.25 -9.93 -6.61
CA ASP A 47 1.85 -9.59 -7.90
C ASP A 47 2.91 -8.50 -7.77
N LYS A 48 2.70 -7.56 -6.87
CA LYS A 48 3.63 -6.45 -6.63
C LYS A 48 4.64 -6.77 -5.53
N ASN A 49 4.55 -7.94 -4.93
CA ASN A 49 5.41 -8.36 -3.81
C ASN A 49 5.31 -7.40 -2.62
N LEU A 50 4.08 -6.99 -2.29
CA LEU A 50 3.79 -6.08 -1.20
C LEU A 50 3.05 -6.81 -0.09
N LYS A 51 3.36 -6.46 1.16
CA LYS A 51 2.69 -7.03 2.32
C LYS A 51 1.47 -6.19 2.68
N ILE A 52 0.37 -6.84 3.05
CA ILE A 52 -0.82 -6.17 3.55
C ILE A 52 -0.85 -6.29 5.07
N PHE A 53 -0.91 -5.15 5.73
CA PHE A 53 -1.11 -5.09 7.19
C PHE A 53 -2.57 -4.84 7.48
N THR A 54 -3.08 -5.41 8.56
CA THR A 54 -4.47 -5.23 8.97
C THR A 54 -4.64 -4.09 9.98
N GLU A 55 -3.55 -3.63 10.57
CA GLU A 55 -3.56 -2.54 11.54
C GLU A 55 -2.47 -1.53 11.26
N PHE A 56 -2.76 -0.25 11.49
CA PHE A 56 -1.80 0.84 11.27
C PHE A 56 -0.54 0.69 12.12
N ASP A 57 -0.68 0.26 13.37
CA ASP A 57 0.45 0.17 14.28
C ASP A 57 1.54 -0.77 13.78
N ASP A 58 1.15 -1.84 13.10
CA ASP A 58 2.10 -2.82 12.59
C ASP A 58 2.99 -2.25 11.49
N VAL A 59 2.46 -1.32 10.70
CA VAL A 59 3.20 -0.67 9.63
C VAL A 59 4.38 0.13 10.16
N PHE A 60 4.16 0.86 11.24
CA PHE A 60 5.19 1.72 11.81
C PHE A 60 6.32 0.95 12.49
N GLN A 61 6.09 -0.32 12.80
CA GLN A 61 7.10 -1.16 13.45
C GLN A 61 8.05 -1.83 12.47
N GLU A 62 7.60 -2.11 11.25
CA GLU A 62 8.40 -2.88 10.30
C GLU A 62 9.10 -2.06 9.22
N GLU A 63 8.51 -0.94 8.83
CA GLU A 63 9.05 -0.15 7.73
C GLU A 63 9.10 1.33 8.08
N THR A 64 10.11 2.00 7.55
CA THR A 64 10.15 3.46 7.60
C THR A 64 9.33 3.98 6.44
N ILE A 65 8.28 4.71 6.75
CA ILE A 65 7.43 5.33 5.72
C ILE A 65 7.39 6.83 5.93
N ASP A 66 7.31 7.57 4.83
CA ASP A 66 7.27 9.03 4.85
C ASP A 66 5.84 9.54 4.87
N ALA A 67 4.90 8.79 4.30
CA ALA A 67 3.51 9.21 4.21
C ALA A 67 2.58 8.01 4.06
N ILE A 68 1.32 8.18 4.46
CA ILE A 68 0.25 7.21 4.25
C ILE A 68 -0.79 7.86 3.36
N ILE A 69 -1.17 7.17 2.29
CA ILE A 69 -2.22 7.61 1.38
C ILE A 69 -3.50 6.89 1.77
N LEU A 70 -4.51 7.66 2.18
CA LEU A 70 -5.80 7.10 2.59
C LEU A 70 -6.74 7.07 1.38
N CYS A 71 -7.21 5.86 1.03
CA CYS A 71 -8.08 5.63 -0.12
C CYS A 71 -9.42 5.06 0.33
N THR A 72 -10.12 5.77 1.20
CA THR A 72 -11.41 5.32 1.74
C THR A 72 -12.56 6.13 1.20
#